data_9d0e65ff06bdd6bb30f09c9243b66597
#
_entry.id   9d0e65ff06bdd6bb30f09c9243b66597
#
_cell.length_a   1.000
_cell.length_b   1.000
_cell.length_c   1.000
_cell.angle_alpha   90.00
_cell.angle_beta   90.00
_cell.angle_gamma   90.00
#
_symmetry.space_group_name_H-M   'P 1'
#
loop_
_entity.id
_entity.type
_entity.pdbx_description
1 polymer ?
#
loop_
_entity_poly.entity_id
_entity_poly.type
_entity_poly.pdbx_seq_one_letter_code
_entity_poly.pdbx_strand_id
1 'polypeptide(L)'
;MQPHEPDAGAPEELVGLDIGGSKTHGILWRGSVVAAEAKAGSANVQNVSAAEASDNLAQLFAQLGGRRIGSVIAGSGGIDTEDDAARLRGLIAPFALGAVIDVVHDTRLILAAGGAATGIAVIAGTGSAAWGITADGREARSGGWGYLLGDEGSGYWLTREAIRRTLRRFNLAQEASALGRRILEANSVTSPTELIGLFHSDLGRRHWASQSPVVFAAAAAGDDEARSLIETAGADLAGLVADIVSVIGVPGPVVIGGGLAVHQPVLQQAIRRPLAAAGVTDVVFLTQDPVLGVDFLRRTRSGGSAAGEAAPL
;
A
#
# COMPACT_ATOMS: atom_id res chain seq x y z
N MET A 1 -36.02 13.22 -37.79
CA MET A 1 -34.89 12.99 -36.86
C MET A 1 -35.52 12.42 -35.56
N GLN A 2 -35.52 11.10 -35.45
CA GLN A 2 -36.10 10.44 -34.25
C GLN A 2 -35.17 10.67 -33.06
N PRO A 3 -35.68 10.96 -31.87
CA PRO A 3 -34.87 11.02 -30.68
C PRO A 3 -34.31 9.62 -30.39
N HIS A 4 -33.00 9.56 -30.22
CA HIS A 4 -32.29 8.36 -29.80
C HIS A 4 -32.75 8.06 -28.37
N GLU A 5 -33.59 7.00 -28.21
CA GLU A 5 -33.87 6.47 -26.87
C GLU A 5 -32.55 6.03 -26.22
N PRO A 6 -32.32 6.37 -24.96
CA PRO A 6 -31.14 5.87 -24.27
C PRO A 6 -31.27 4.36 -24.13
N ASP A 7 -30.24 3.64 -24.56
CA ASP A 7 -30.08 2.20 -24.45
C ASP A 7 -30.20 1.77 -22.95
N ALA A 8 -31.43 1.38 -22.57
CA ALA A 8 -31.79 1.09 -21.19
C ALA A 8 -31.26 -0.25 -20.67
N GLY A 9 -30.35 -0.91 -21.39
CA GLY A 9 -29.91 -2.28 -21.12
C GLY A 9 -28.40 -2.49 -20.99
N ALA A 10 -27.56 -1.47 -21.19
CA ALA A 10 -26.12 -1.66 -21.01
C ALA A 10 -25.76 -1.71 -19.51
N PRO A 11 -25.00 -2.71 -19.04
CA PRO A 11 -24.60 -2.76 -17.65
C PRO A 11 -23.78 -1.51 -17.27
N GLU A 12 -24.06 -0.97 -16.10
CA GLU A 12 -23.30 0.17 -15.56
C GLU A 12 -21.83 -0.20 -15.43
N GLU A 13 -20.97 0.72 -15.85
CA GLU A 13 -19.52 0.56 -15.76
C GLU A 13 -19.05 0.89 -14.34
N LEU A 14 -18.17 0.06 -13.78
CA LEU A 14 -17.46 0.32 -12.53
C LEU A 14 -16.01 0.66 -12.84
N VAL A 15 -15.51 1.72 -12.26
CA VAL A 15 -14.08 2.04 -12.25
C VAL A 15 -13.51 1.77 -10.86
N GLY A 16 -12.45 0.98 -10.80
CA GLY A 16 -11.62 0.80 -9.61
C GLY A 16 -10.33 1.57 -9.74
N LEU A 17 -9.91 2.23 -8.67
CA LEU A 17 -8.66 2.99 -8.60
C LEU A 17 -7.86 2.54 -7.38
N ASP A 18 -6.60 2.16 -7.61
CA ASP A 18 -5.55 2.02 -6.58
C ASP A 18 -4.60 3.21 -6.71
N ILE A 19 -4.72 4.16 -5.80
CA ILE A 19 -4.00 5.44 -5.81
C ILE A 19 -2.83 5.37 -4.84
N GLY A 20 -1.71 4.89 -5.35
CA GLY A 20 -0.46 4.83 -4.59
C GLY A 20 0.32 6.13 -4.59
N GLY A 21 1.35 6.21 -3.75
CA GLY A 21 2.19 7.40 -3.67
C GLY A 21 3.01 7.71 -4.94
N SER A 22 3.15 6.79 -5.91
CA SER A 22 3.96 6.97 -7.14
C SER A 22 3.18 6.82 -8.41
N LYS A 23 2.10 6.09 -8.41
CA LYS A 23 1.27 5.78 -9.58
C LYS A 23 -0.17 5.58 -9.15
N THR A 24 -1.08 5.77 -10.08
CA THR A 24 -2.47 5.37 -9.97
C THR A 24 -2.71 4.24 -10.97
N HIS A 25 -3.28 3.14 -10.49
CA HIS A 25 -3.70 2.01 -11.31
C HIS A 25 -5.22 1.97 -11.37
N GLY A 26 -5.79 2.00 -12.57
CA GLY A 26 -7.22 2.00 -12.82
C GLY A 26 -7.66 0.81 -13.65
N ILE A 27 -8.80 0.23 -13.27
CA ILE A 27 -9.47 -0.82 -14.05
C ILE A 27 -10.94 -0.43 -14.26
N LEU A 28 -11.42 -0.60 -15.49
CA LEU A 28 -12.82 -0.46 -15.88
C LEU A 28 -13.45 -1.84 -16.02
N TRP A 29 -14.53 -2.09 -15.31
CA TRP A 29 -15.35 -3.30 -15.46
C TRP A 29 -16.68 -2.97 -16.15
N ARG A 30 -17.11 -3.91 -17.03
CA ARG A 30 -18.48 -4.02 -17.55
C ARG A 30 -19.11 -5.31 -17.02
N GLY A 31 -19.98 -5.18 -16.03
CA GLY A 31 -20.41 -6.34 -15.25
C GLY A 31 -19.22 -6.96 -14.50
N SER A 32 -18.94 -8.26 -14.74
CA SER A 32 -17.80 -8.97 -14.14
C SER A 32 -16.54 -9.01 -15.01
N VAL A 33 -16.57 -8.40 -16.20
CA VAL A 33 -15.48 -8.46 -17.17
C VAL A 33 -14.62 -7.20 -17.09
N VAL A 34 -13.31 -7.37 -17.03
CA VAL A 34 -12.34 -6.25 -17.19
C VAL A 34 -12.41 -5.78 -18.64
N ALA A 35 -12.85 -4.55 -18.83
CA ALA A 35 -13.00 -3.92 -20.15
C ALA A 35 -11.79 -3.07 -20.56
N ALA A 36 -11.13 -2.46 -19.59
CA ALA A 36 -9.90 -1.70 -19.80
C ALA A 36 -9.07 -1.64 -18.52
N GLU A 37 -7.77 -1.46 -18.67
CA GLU A 37 -6.79 -1.25 -17.60
C GLU A 37 -5.85 -0.13 -18.02
N ALA A 38 -5.50 0.77 -17.09
CA ALA A 38 -4.63 1.90 -17.35
C ALA A 38 -3.78 2.24 -16.12
N LYS A 39 -2.62 2.86 -16.36
CA LYS A 39 -1.74 3.38 -15.31
C LYS A 39 -1.33 4.82 -15.66
N ALA A 40 -1.33 5.68 -14.64
CA ALA A 40 -0.89 7.06 -14.75
C ALA A 40 -0.01 7.46 -13.56
N GLY A 41 0.44 8.70 -13.51
CA GLY A 41 1.11 9.27 -12.35
C GLY A 41 0.25 9.20 -11.08
N SER A 42 0.84 9.52 -9.94
CA SER A 42 0.13 9.51 -8.67
C SER A 42 -0.99 10.56 -8.63
N ALA A 43 -2.17 10.16 -8.16
CA ALA A 43 -3.25 11.08 -7.79
C ALA A 43 -3.39 11.22 -6.26
N ASN A 44 -2.40 10.75 -5.49
CA ASN A 44 -2.41 10.86 -4.04
C ASN A 44 -2.07 12.29 -3.61
N VAL A 45 -3.08 13.00 -3.11
CA VAL A 45 -3.03 14.42 -2.72
C VAL A 45 -2.09 14.73 -1.55
N GLN A 46 -1.58 13.72 -0.86
CA GLN A 46 -0.52 13.87 0.14
C GLN A 46 0.88 13.93 -0.49
N ASN A 47 1.03 13.48 -1.74
CA ASN A 47 2.34 13.35 -2.41
C ASN A 47 2.52 14.26 -3.62
N VAL A 48 1.41 14.72 -4.23
CA VAL A 48 1.42 15.59 -5.41
C VAL A 48 0.44 16.74 -5.25
N SER A 49 0.59 17.79 -6.04
CA SER A 49 -0.35 18.91 -6.03
C SER A 49 -1.72 18.47 -6.56
N ALA A 50 -2.79 19.21 -6.19
CA ALA A 50 -4.13 18.95 -6.71
C ALA A 50 -4.22 19.06 -8.24
N ALA A 51 -3.44 19.98 -8.86
CA ALA A 51 -3.35 20.12 -10.30
C ALA A 51 -2.72 18.88 -10.94
N GLU A 52 -1.58 18.42 -10.44
CA GLU A 52 -0.91 17.21 -10.92
C GLU A 52 -1.77 15.96 -10.73
N ALA A 53 -2.46 15.84 -9.58
CA ALA A 53 -3.39 14.74 -9.33
C ALA A 53 -4.54 14.74 -10.35
N SER A 54 -5.11 15.91 -10.66
CA SER A 54 -6.16 16.08 -11.68
C SER A 54 -5.69 15.70 -13.07
N ASP A 55 -4.49 16.13 -13.47
CA ASP A 55 -3.91 15.81 -14.79
C ASP A 55 -3.65 14.30 -14.93
N ASN A 56 -3.14 13.67 -13.87
CA ASN A 56 -2.92 12.21 -13.83
C ASN A 56 -4.24 11.43 -13.91
N LEU A 57 -5.30 11.89 -13.22
CA LEU A 57 -6.63 11.31 -13.32
C LEU A 57 -7.23 11.50 -14.72
N ALA A 58 -7.11 12.70 -15.31
CA ALA A 58 -7.55 12.95 -16.69
C ALA A 58 -6.93 11.98 -17.68
N GLN A 59 -5.60 11.80 -17.59
CA GLN A 59 -4.87 10.84 -18.42
C GLN A 59 -5.36 9.41 -18.21
N LEU A 60 -5.58 9.00 -16.94
CA LEU A 60 -6.05 7.67 -16.60
C LEU A 60 -7.44 7.39 -17.18
N PHE A 61 -8.41 8.27 -16.92
CA PHE A 61 -9.78 8.12 -17.40
C PHE A 61 -9.87 8.16 -18.92
N ALA A 62 -9.06 8.97 -19.60
CA ALA A 62 -8.96 8.99 -21.06
C ALA A 62 -8.51 7.62 -21.61
N GLN A 63 -7.56 6.95 -20.95
CA GLN A 63 -7.08 5.62 -21.34
C GLN A 63 -8.12 4.53 -21.04
N LEU A 64 -8.85 4.61 -19.92
CA LEU A 64 -9.91 3.68 -19.58
C LEU A 64 -11.10 3.74 -20.54
N GLY A 65 -11.41 4.93 -21.10
CA GLY A 65 -12.40 5.10 -22.14
C GLY A 65 -13.85 4.77 -21.73
N GLY A 66 -14.17 4.84 -20.46
CA GLY A 66 -15.52 4.60 -19.94
C GLY A 66 -16.54 5.60 -20.48
N ARG A 67 -17.72 5.11 -20.89
CA ARG A 67 -18.79 5.95 -21.48
C ARG A 67 -19.95 6.21 -20.51
N ARG A 68 -20.21 5.29 -19.59
CA ARG A 68 -21.33 5.28 -18.64
C ARG A 68 -20.90 4.74 -17.29
N ILE A 69 -19.98 5.46 -16.66
CA ILE A 69 -19.47 5.08 -15.34
C ILE A 69 -20.57 5.32 -14.32
N GLY A 70 -21.14 4.24 -13.77
CA GLY A 70 -22.18 4.32 -12.72
C GLY A 70 -21.56 4.39 -11.32
N SER A 71 -20.36 3.81 -11.14
CA SER A 71 -19.69 3.83 -9.84
C SER A 71 -18.17 3.87 -9.98
N VAL A 72 -17.52 4.50 -8.99
CA VAL A 72 -16.07 4.51 -8.80
C VAL A 72 -15.76 4.07 -7.37
N ILE A 73 -14.86 3.11 -7.20
CA ILE A 73 -14.28 2.76 -5.90
C ILE A 73 -12.79 3.09 -5.96
N ALA A 74 -12.35 4.05 -5.16
CA ALA A 74 -10.98 4.52 -5.13
C ALA A 74 -10.35 4.22 -3.76
N GLY A 75 -9.28 3.40 -3.75
CA GLY A 75 -8.43 3.22 -2.59
C GLY A 75 -7.22 4.13 -2.66
N SER A 76 -6.94 4.85 -1.58
CA SER A 76 -5.75 5.70 -1.49
C SER A 76 -5.16 5.69 -0.09
N GLY A 77 -3.83 5.69 -0.01
CA GLY A 77 -3.14 6.00 1.24
C GLY A 77 -3.32 7.47 1.61
N GLY A 78 -3.27 7.77 2.92
CA GLY A 78 -3.44 9.14 3.42
C GLY A 78 -4.89 9.66 3.38
N ILE A 79 -5.88 8.77 3.32
CA ILE A 79 -7.28 9.06 3.53
C ILE A 79 -7.60 8.75 5.00
N ASP A 80 -7.20 9.65 5.88
CA ASP A 80 -7.34 9.47 7.33
C ASP A 80 -8.61 10.16 7.89
N THR A 81 -9.22 11.08 7.11
CA THR A 81 -10.41 11.86 7.49
C THR A 81 -11.44 11.89 6.36
N GLU A 82 -12.69 12.22 6.70
CA GLU A 82 -13.74 12.44 5.68
C GLU A 82 -13.40 13.63 4.77
N ASP A 83 -12.69 14.63 5.26
CA ASP A 83 -12.24 15.76 4.44
C ASP A 83 -11.21 15.32 3.37
N ASP A 84 -10.31 14.40 3.70
CA ASP A 84 -9.38 13.81 2.73
C ASP A 84 -10.14 13.01 1.66
N ALA A 85 -11.12 12.21 2.09
CA ALA A 85 -11.98 11.44 1.19
C ALA A 85 -12.80 12.38 0.28
N ALA A 86 -13.41 13.43 0.84
CA ALA A 86 -14.18 14.42 0.10
C ALA A 86 -13.32 15.16 -0.93
N ARG A 87 -12.09 15.51 -0.58
CA ARG A 87 -11.12 16.15 -1.49
C ARG A 87 -10.79 15.26 -2.68
N LEU A 88 -10.47 13.99 -2.44
CA LEU A 88 -10.18 13.05 -3.52
C LEU A 88 -11.41 12.77 -4.38
N ARG A 89 -12.59 12.63 -3.76
CA ARG A 89 -13.88 12.49 -4.45
C ARG A 89 -14.13 13.67 -5.40
N GLY A 90 -13.84 14.90 -4.95
CA GLY A 90 -13.96 16.10 -5.75
C GLY A 90 -13.02 16.13 -6.97
N LEU A 91 -11.83 15.53 -6.88
CA LEU A 91 -10.89 15.41 -8.00
C LEU A 91 -11.33 14.33 -9.01
N ILE A 92 -12.01 13.28 -8.58
CA ILE A 92 -12.49 12.19 -9.46
C ILE A 92 -13.79 12.59 -10.17
N ALA A 93 -14.67 13.34 -9.51
CA ALA A 93 -16.03 13.65 -9.98
C ALA A 93 -16.10 14.23 -11.41
N PRO A 94 -15.20 15.10 -11.87
CA PRO A 94 -15.23 15.63 -13.25
C PRO A 94 -15.09 14.55 -14.34
N PHE A 95 -14.48 13.42 -14.03
CA PHE A 95 -14.21 12.32 -14.97
C PHE A 95 -15.25 11.20 -14.92
N ALA A 96 -16.15 11.22 -13.93
CA ALA A 96 -17.19 10.21 -13.71
C ALA A 96 -18.52 10.88 -13.34
N LEU A 97 -19.02 11.72 -14.25
CA LEU A 97 -20.22 12.54 -14.03
C LEU A 97 -21.45 11.67 -13.73
N GLY A 98 -22.08 11.93 -12.58
CA GLY A 98 -23.25 11.20 -12.10
C GLY A 98 -22.96 9.86 -11.46
N ALA A 99 -21.70 9.43 -11.40
CA ALA A 99 -21.30 8.19 -10.73
C ALA A 99 -21.37 8.34 -9.19
N VAL A 100 -21.65 7.24 -8.52
CA VAL A 100 -21.42 7.11 -7.08
C VAL A 100 -19.93 6.90 -6.86
N ILE A 101 -19.25 7.82 -6.16
CA ILE A 101 -17.82 7.76 -5.90
C ILE A 101 -17.58 7.42 -4.44
N ASP A 102 -17.02 6.26 -4.21
CA ASP A 102 -16.63 5.77 -2.90
C ASP A 102 -15.11 5.80 -2.76
N VAL A 103 -14.63 6.50 -1.75
CA VAL A 103 -13.21 6.63 -1.43
C VAL A 103 -12.93 5.87 -0.14
N VAL A 104 -11.99 4.95 -0.19
CA VAL A 104 -11.60 4.10 0.94
C VAL A 104 -10.09 4.19 1.16
N HIS A 105 -9.63 3.80 2.34
CA HIS A 105 -8.20 3.61 2.58
C HIS A 105 -7.66 2.48 1.68
N ASP A 106 -6.42 2.60 1.17
CA ASP A 106 -5.80 1.62 0.25
C ASP A 106 -5.69 0.20 0.85
N THR A 107 -5.56 0.10 2.17
CA THR A 107 -5.58 -1.18 2.90
C THR A 107 -6.88 -1.97 2.71
N ARG A 108 -8.00 -1.28 2.44
CA ARG A 108 -9.27 -1.95 2.12
C ARG A 108 -9.20 -2.69 0.78
N LEU A 109 -8.48 -2.13 -0.20
CA LEU A 109 -8.24 -2.81 -1.46
C LEU A 109 -7.32 -4.03 -1.29
N ILE A 110 -6.27 -3.90 -0.45
CA ILE A 110 -5.35 -5.00 -0.15
C ILE A 110 -6.11 -6.17 0.49
N LEU A 111 -6.92 -5.89 1.52
CA LEU A 111 -7.71 -6.90 2.21
C LEU A 111 -8.69 -7.60 1.25
N ALA A 112 -9.42 -6.80 0.46
CA ALA A 112 -10.38 -7.28 -0.52
C ALA A 112 -9.71 -8.08 -1.65
N ALA A 113 -8.55 -7.66 -2.14
CA ALA A 113 -7.78 -8.42 -3.12
C ALA A 113 -7.29 -9.76 -2.56
N GLY A 114 -7.04 -9.84 -1.26
CA GLY A 114 -6.79 -11.09 -0.54
C GLY A 114 -8.04 -11.96 -0.31
N GLY A 115 -9.21 -11.52 -0.79
CA GLY A 115 -10.47 -12.27 -0.67
C GLY A 115 -11.17 -12.10 0.69
N ALA A 116 -10.84 -11.08 1.46
CA ALA A 116 -11.39 -10.85 2.78
C ALA A 116 -12.11 -9.49 2.90
N ALA A 117 -13.30 -9.50 3.51
CA ALA A 117 -14.05 -8.27 3.83
C ALA A 117 -13.63 -7.70 5.19
N THR A 118 -13.16 -8.57 6.09
CA THR A 118 -12.74 -8.26 7.47
C THR A 118 -11.39 -8.91 7.75
N GLY A 119 -10.66 -8.42 8.73
CA GLY A 119 -9.32 -8.89 9.04
C GLY A 119 -8.33 -7.75 9.11
N ILE A 120 -7.07 -8.02 8.82
CA ILE A 120 -5.97 -7.05 8.94
C ILE A 120 -5.23 -6.97 7.60
N ALA A 121 -5.09 -5.76 7.07
CA ALA A 121 -4.19 -5.47 5.94
C ALA A 121 -2.89 -4.86 6.44
N VAL A 122 -1.76 -5.28 5.90
CA VAL A 122 -0.44 -4.70 6.17
C VAL A 122 0.16 -4.23 4.86
N ILE A 123 0.65 -3.01 4.85
CA ILE A 123 1.48 -2.48 3.76
C ILE A 123 2.94 -2.56 4.20
N ALA A 124 3.78 -3.20 3.40
CA ALA A 124 5.23 -3.22 3.55
C ALA A 124 5.91 -2.97 2.21
N GLY A 125 6.22 -1.70 1.97
CA GLY A 125 6.80 -1.19 0.73
C GLY A 125 7.84 -0.10 1.01
N THR A 126 7.67 1.07 0.41
CA THR A 126 8.49 2.26 0.72
C THR A 126 8.35 2.69 2.17
N GLY A 127 7.13 2.65 2.71
CA GLY A 127 6.78 2.79 4.12
C GLY A 127 6.05 1.55 4.63
N SER A 128 5.56 1.58 5.88
CA SER A 128 4.78 0.50 6.48
C SER A 128 3.62 1.01 7.30
N ALA A 129 2.50 0.30 7.24
CA ALA A 129 1.29 0.56 8.01
C ALA A 129 0.45 -0.71 8.09
N ALA A 130 -0.40 -0.82 9.11
CA ALA A 130 -1.41 -1.84 9.20
C ALA A 130 -2.78 -1.22 9.53
N TRP A 131 -3.83 -1.85 9.03
CA TRP A 131 -5.21 -1.48 9.28
C TRP A 131 -6.07 -2.72 9.45
N GLY A 132 -6.88 -2.74 10.50
CA GLY A 132 -7.81 -3.83 10.77
C GLY A 132 -9.24 -3.37 10.74
N ILE A 133 -10.13 -4.28 10.32
CA ILE A 133 -11.58 -4.06 10.33
C ILE A 133 -12.31 -5.31 10.76
N THR A 134 -13.31 -5.14 11.63
CA THR A 134 -14.21 -6.18 12.13
C THR A 134 -15.49 -6.26 11.30
N ALA A 135 -16.28 -7.32 11.50
CA ALA A 135 -17.57 -7.50 10.83
C ALA A 135 -18.62 -6.46 11.25
N ASP A 136 -18.51 -5.92 12.45
CA ASP A 136 -19.37 -4.84 12.98
C ASP A 136 -18.83 -3.44 12.61
N GLY A 137 -17.79 -3.35 11.77
CA GLY A 137 -17.27 -2.11 11.22
C GLY A 137 -16.31 -1.33 12.13
N ARG A 138 -15.90 -1.90 13.29
CA ARG A 138 -14.83 -1.28 14.09
C ARG A 138 -13.51 -1.36 13.35
N GLU A 139 -12.75 -0.30 13.40
CA GLU A 139 -11.45 -0.20 12.75
C GLU A 139 -10.34 0.12 13.75
N ALA A 140 -9.12 -0.32 13.43
CA ALA A 140 -7.91 0.05 14.15
C ALA A 140 -6.76 0.23 13.17
N ARG A 141 -5.83 1.12 13.51
CA ARG A 141 -4.61 1.38 12.74
C ARG A 141 -3.40 1.20 13.63
N SER A 142 -2.30 0.67 13.06
CA SER A 142 -0.97 0.67 13.66
C SER A 142 0.07 1.08 12.62
N GLY A 143 1.02 1.91 13.01
CA GLY A 143 2.02 2.49 12.12
C GLY A 143 1.46 3.51 11.13
N GLY A 144 2.18 3.72 10.00
CA GLY A 144 1.81 4.70 8.99
C GLY A 144 2.02 6.16 9.43
N TRP A 145 2.91 6.41 10.37
CA TRP A 145 3.26 7.74 10.88
C TRP A 145 4.29 8.47 10.02
N GLY A 146 4.64 7.86 8.89
CA GLY A 146 5.66 8.37 7.98
C GLY A 146 7.09 8.06 8.44
N TYR A 147 8.03 8.26 7.54
CA TYR A 147 9.41 7.78 7.67
C TYR A 147 10.24 8.46 8.78
N LEU A 148 9.80 9.59 9.29
CA LEU A 148 10.46 10.29 10.40
C LEU A 148 10.03 9.77 11.77
N LEU A 149 8.77 9.30 11.89
CA LEU A 149 8.16 8.93 13.16
C LEU A 149 7.79 7.44 13.23
N GLY A 150 7.95 6.69 12.13
CA GLY A 150 7.54 5.31 11.99
C GLY A 150 8.14 4.65 10.76
N ASP A 151 7.31 3.92 10.02
CA ASP A 151 7.67 3.12 8.85
C ASP A 151 8.66 1.98 9.17
N GLU A 152 8.67 1.46 10.42
CA GLU A 152 9.51 0.36 10.84
C GLU A 152 9.26 -0.86 9.95
N GLY A 153 10.34 -1.56 9.59
CA GLY A 153 10.30 -2.73 8.70
C GLY A 153 10.10 -2.42 7.22
N SER A 154 9.95 -1.14 6.83
CA SER A 154 9.84 -0.72 5.42
C SER A 154 11.18 -0.71 4.68
N GLY A 155 11.13 -0.52 3.35
CA GLY A 155 12.32 -0.38 2.53
C GLY A 155 13.18 0.84 2.90
N TYR A 156 12.51 1.96 3.22
CA TYR A 156 13.22 3.14 3.73
C TYR A 156 13.92 2.83 5.06
N TRP A 157 13.21 2.23 6.01
CA TRP A 157 13.74 1.87 7.32
C TRP A 157 14.95 0.93 7.20
N LEU A 158 14.84 -0.12 6.38
CA LEU A 158 15.93 -1.07 6.14
C LEU A 158 17.20 -0.39 5.64
N THR A 159 17.07 0.51 4.66
CA THR A 159 18.22 1.24 4.10
C THR A 159 18.81 2.21 5.12
N ARG A 160 17.96 2.97 5.83
CA ARG A 160 18.40 3.88 6.89
C ARG A 160 19.18 3.14 7.97
N GLU A 161 18.68 2.00 8.44
CA GLU A 161 19.35 1.22 9.47
C GLU A 161 20.64 0.57 8.96
N ALA A 162 20.70 0.16 7.69
CA ALA A 162 21.93 -0.31 7.07
C ALA A 162 23.01 0.77 7.04
N ILE A 163 22.64 2.00 6.67
CA ILE A 163 23.55 3.17 6.72
C ILE A 163 24.00 3.45 8.15
N ARG A 164 23.09 3.44 9.12
CA ARG A 164 23.41 3.66 10.54
C ARG A 164 24.39 2.60 11.08
N ARG A 165 24.23 1.33 10.72
CA ARG A 165 25.18 0.26 11.09
C ARG A 165 26.53 0.47 10.43
N THR A 166 26.57 0.87 9.16
CA THR A 166 27.81 1.19 8.43
C THR A 166 28.58 2.32 9.11
N LEU A 167 27.91 3.41 9.46
CA LEU A 167 28.51 4.55 10.19
C LEU A 167 28.96 4.14 11.61
N ARG A 168 28.22 3.29 12.29
CA ARG A 168 28.62 2.81 13.63
C ARG A 168 29.93 2.00 13.57
N ARG A 169 30.08 1.09 12.59
CA ARG A 169 31.33 0.35 12.40
C ARG A 169 32.50 1.28 12.12
N PHE A 170 32.30 2.29 11.28
CA PHE A 170 33.30 3.31 11.01
C PHE A 170 33.74 4.04 12.28
N ASN A 171 32.78 4.46 13.12
CA ASN A 171 33.07 5.11 14.42
C ASN A 171 33.88 4.21 15.37
N LEU A 172 33.72 2.90 15.27
CA LEU A 172 34.44 1.92 16.07
C LEU A 172 35.76 1.47 15.44
N ALA A 173 36.21 2.10 14.36
CA ALA A 173 37.38 1.73 13.57
C ALA A 173 37.38 0.24 13.11
N GLN A 174 36.18 -0.31 12.89
CA GLN A 174 35.98 -1.66 12.37
C GLN A 174 35.97 -1.64 10.85
N GLU A 175 36.40 -2.74 10.23
CA GLU A 175 36.27 -2.92 8.79
C GLU A 175 34.81 -2.92 8.37
N ALA A 176 34.53 -2.42 7.15
CA ALA A 176 33.19 -2.46 6.59
C ALA A 176 32.70 -3.91 6.42
N SER A 177 31.51 -4.22 6.91
CA SER A 177 30.83 -5.51 6.65
C SER A 177 30.49 -5.66 5.17
N ALA A 178 30.04 -6.83 4.74
CA ALA A 178 29.54 -7.00 3.38
C ALA A 178 28.36 -6.08 3.08
N LEU A 179 27.47 -5.83 4.07
CA LEU A 179 26.42 -4.85 4.00
C LEU A 179 26.97 -3.44 3.78
N GLY A 180 27.94 -3.02 4.60
CA GLY A 180 28.55 -1.69 4.51
C GLY A 180 29.19 -1.43 3.16
N ARG A 181 30.00 -2.38 2.65
CA ARG A 181 30.60 -2.26 1.32
C ARG A 181 29.56 -2.10 0.21
N ARG A 182 28.49 -2.90 0.24
CA ARG A 182 27.40 -2.79 -0.74
C ARG A 182 26.64 -1.48 -0.67
N ILE A 183 26.43 -0.94 0.52
CA ILE A 183 25.80 0.39 0.70
C ILE A 183 26.69 1.49 0.11
N LEU A 184 28.01 1.45 0.34
CA LEU A 184 28.93 2.42 -0.24
C LEU A 184 28.95 2.33 -1.78
N GLU A 185 29.04 1.12 -2.32
CA GLU A 185 29.02 0.85 -3.76
C GLU A 185 27.72 1.34 -4.42
N ALA A 186 26.56 1.03 -3.84
CA ALA A 186 25.25 1.44 -4.35
C ALA A 186 25.08 2.98 -4.40
N ASN A 187 25.82 3.70 -3.55
CA ASN A 187 25.80 5.16 -3.51
C ASN A 187 27.02 5.81 -4.18
N SER A 188 27.90 5.01 -4.81
CA SER A 188 29.12 5.47 -5.50
C SER A 188 30.02 6.34 -4.60
N VAL A 189 30.11 5.99 -3.31
CA VAL A 189 30.97 6.66 -2.33
C VAL A 189 32.02 5.71 -1.78
N THR A 190 33.15 6.27 -1.32
CA THR A 190 34.30 5.49 -0.82
C THR A 190 34.41 5.51 0.70
N SER A 191 33.84 6.51 1.33
CA SER A 191 33.84 6.67 2.79
C SER A 191 32.42 6.66 3.36
N PRO A 192 32.19 6.00 4.50
CA PRO A 192 30.90 6.06 5.19
C PRO A 192 30.45 7.49 5.52
N THR A 193 31.38 8.43 5.75
CA THR A 193 31.05 9.81 6.06
C THR A 193 30.39 10.57 4.89
N GLU A 194 30.66 10.16 3.65
CA GLU A 194 30.03 10.75 2.47
C GLU A 194 28.52 10.41 2.39
N LEU A 195 28.09 9.29 2.98
CA LEU A 195 26.68 8.93 3.08
C LEU A 195 25.85 9.97 3.85
N ILE A 196 26.46 10.71 4.77
CA ILE A 196 25.76 11.74 5.58
C ILE A 196 25.24 12.83 4.65
N GLY A 197 26.11 13.38 3.79
CA GLY A 197 25.73 14.42 2.86
C GLY A 197 24.65 13.95 1.85
N LEU A 198 24.78 12.72 1.35
CA LEU A 198 23.79 12.13 0.45
C LEU A 198 22.43 11.93 1.15
N PHE A 199 22.43 11.43 2.39
CA PHE A 199 21.20 11.16 3.13
C PHE A 199 20.43 12.43 3.49
N HIS A 200 21.12 13.55 3.67
CA HIS A 200 20.54 14.86 3.93
C HIS A 200 20.29 15.69 2.66
N SER A 201 20.57 15.15 1.47
CA SER A 201 20.24 15.79 0.21
C SER A 201 18.76 15.57 -0.18
N ASP A 202 18.32 16.21 -1.27
CA ASP A 202 16.94 16.14 -1.78
C ASP A 202 16.59 14.83 -2.51
N LEU A 203 17.35 13.75 -2.33
CA LEU A 203 17.09 12.45 -2.98
C LEU A 203 15.74 11.83 -2.57
N GLY A 204 15.28 12.14 -1.38
CA GLY A 204 13.96 11.78 -0.91
C GLY A 204 13.79 10.32 -0.48
N ARG A 205 12.67 10.05 0.16
CA ARG A 205 12.31 8.76 0.78
C ARG A 205 12.34 7.58 -0.21
N ARG A 206 11.87 7.80 -1.44
CA ARG A 206 11.78 6.73 -2.46
C ARG A 206 13.14 6.24 -2.92
N HIS A 207 14.09 7.17 -3.12
CA HIS A 207 15.46 6.83 -3.47
C HIS A 207 16.04 5.87 -2.44
N TRP A 208 15.93 6.20 -1.16
CA TRP A 208 16.46 5.36 -0.09
C TRP A 208 15.72 4.02 0.02
N ALA A 209 14.40 4.01 -0.08
CA ALA A 209 13.63 2.76 -0.06
C ALA A 209 13.98 1.82 -1.23
N SER A 210 14.31 2.36 -2.40
CA SER A 210 14.70 1.56 -3.57
C SER A 210 16.04 0.84 -3.39
N GLN A 211 16.85 1.22 -2.42
CA GLN A 211 18.13 0.56 -2.09
C GLN A 211 17.97 -0.62 -1.12
N SER A 212 16.80 -0.86 -0.56
CA SER A 212 16.57 -1.99 0.35
C SER A 212 17.00 -3.36 -0.21
N PRO A 213 16.97 -3.65 -1.53
CA PRO A 213 17.51 -4.90 -2.08
C PRO A 213 18.97 -5.17 -1.72
N VAL A 214 19.75 -4.12 -1.45
CA VAL A 214 21.16 -4.26 -1.02
C VAL A 214 21.25 -5.01 0.30
N VAL A 215 20.32 -4.81 1.22
CA VAL A 215 20.27 -5.51 2.52
C VAL A 215 20.01 -7.00 2.30
N PHE A 216 19.08 -7.37 1.43
CA PHE A 216 18.75 -8.75 1.13
C PHE A 216 19.91 -9.45 0.41
N ALA A 217 20.60 -8.75 -0.51
CA ALA A 217 21.78 -9.27 -1.18
C ALA A 217 22.95 -9.51 -0.22
N ALA A 218 23.15 -8.63 0.77
CA ALA A 218 24.16 -8.81 1.80
C ALA A 218 23.83 -10.01 2.71
N ALA A 219 22.58 -10.15 3.13
CA ALA A 219 22.11 -11.27 3.94
C ALA A 219 22.30 -12.62 3.23
N ALA A 220 21.99 -12.67 1.93
CA ALA A 220 22.20 -13.85 1.09
C ALA A 220 23.70 -14.21 0.95
N ALA A 221 24.59 -13.20 0.98
CA ALA A 221 26.04 -13.38 0.99
C ALA A 221 26.61 -13.73 2.38
N GLY A 222 25.77 -13.90 3.40
CA GLY A 222 26.20 -14.36 4.72
C GLY A 222 26.47 -13.24 5.73
N ASP A 223 26.10 -11.99 5.45
CA ASP A 223 26.26 -10.86 6.39
C ASP A 223 25.24 -10.94 7.53
N ASP A 224 25.73 -11.12 8.77
CA ASP A 224 24.88 -11.29 9.95
C ASP A 224 24.17 -9.99 10.37
N GLU A 225 24.77 -8.82 10.09
CA GLU A 225 24.09 -7.53 10.37
C GLU A 225 22.89 -7.35 9.45
N ALA A 226 23.02 -7.72 8.16
CA ALA A 226 21.92 -7.69 7.21
C ALA A 226 20.81 -8.68 7.59
N ARG A 227 21.16 -9.91 8.00
CA ARG A 227 20.20 -10.90 8.50
C ARG A 227 19.44 -10.37 9.72
N SER A 228 20.16 -9.82 10.70
CA SER A 228 19.56 -9.23 11.89
C SER A 228 18.63 -8.07 11.56
N LEU A 229 18.92 -7.24 10.53
CA LEU A 229 18.03 -6.18 10.08
C LEU A 229 16.72 -6.75 9.52
N ILE A 230 16.79 -7.79 8.71
CA ILE A 230 15.60 -8.43 8.14
C ILE A 230 14.74 -9.06 9.23
N GLU A 231 15.34 -9.72 10.23
CA GLU A 231 14.60 -10.27 11.37
C GLU A 231 13.91 -9.17 12.18
N THR A 232 14.60 -8.05 12.44
CA THR A 232 14.00 -6.90 13.13
C THR A 232 12.84 -6.33 12.31
N ALA A 233 13.02 -6.12 11.00
CA ALA A 233 11.97 -5.63 10.12
C ALA A 233 10.74 -6.54 10.13
N GLY A 234 10.94 -7.86 10.13
CA GLY A 234 9.85 -8.84 10.21
C GLY A 234 9.12 -8.78 11.55
N ALA A 235 9.85 -8.62 12.65
CA ALA A 235 9.27 -8.48 13.98
C ALA A 235 8.47 -7.18 14.12
N ASP A 236 8.98 -6.06 13.60
CA ASP A 236 8.29 -4.76 13.62
C ASP A 236 6.98 -4.83 12.83
N LEU A 237 6.99 -5.41 11.61
CA LEU A 237 5.79 -5.60 10.80
C LEU A 237 4.77 -6.52 11.47
N ALA A 238 5.21 -7.56 12.15
CA ALA A 238 4.33 -8.43 12.96
C ALA A 238 3.78 -7.69 14.18
N GLY A 239 4.57 -6.78 14.77
CA GLY A 239 4.14 -5.90 15.85
C GLY A 239 2.94 -5.04 15.47
N LEU A 240 2.91 -4.49 14.23
CA LEU A 240 1.76 -3.74 13.74
C LEU A 240 0.47 -4.58 13.76
N VAL A 241 0.57 -5.87 13.39
CA VAL A 241 -0.57 -6.79 13.45
C VAL A 241 -0.99 -7.05 14.91
N ALA A 242 -0.03 -7.29 15.80
CA ALA A 242 -0.31 -7.53 17.21
C ALA A 242 -1.02 -6.34 17.88
N ASP A 243 -0.62 -5.12 17.55
CA ASP A 243 -1.29 -3.90 18.03
C ASP A 243 -2.76 -3.89 17.63
N ILE A 244 -3.06 -4.17 16.35
CA ILE A 244 -4.44 -4.20 15.85
C ILE A 244 -5.23 -5.31 16.55
N VAL A 245 -4.67 -6.51 16.66
CA VAL A 245 -5.33 -7.63 17.38
C VAL A 245 -5.68 -7.22 18.80
N SER A 246 -4.79 -6.49 19.48
CA SER A 246 -5.03 -6.03 20.85
C SER A 246 -6.18 -5.04 20.97
N VAL A 247 -6.43 -4.23 19.92
CA VAL A 247 -7.46 -3.17 19.90
C VAL A 247 -8.82 -3.71 19.49
N ILE A 248 -8.88 -4.50 18.41
CA ILE A 248 -10.17 -4.94 17.84
C ILE A 248 -10.47 -6.42 18.03
N GLY A 249 -9.52 -7.22 18.53
CA GLY A 249 -9.72 -8.63 18.85
C GLY A 249 -9.82 -9.57 17.63
N VAL A 250 -9.48 -9.13 16.42
CA VAL A 250 -9.53 -9.94 15.19
C VAL A 250 -8.15 -10.48 14.86
N PRO A 251 -7.91 -11.80 14.95
CA PRO A 251 -6.59 -12.39 14.73
C PRO A 251 -6.24 -12.58 13.24
N GLY A 252 -7.16 -12.30 12.32
CA GLY A 252 -6.98 -12.50 10.88
C GLY A 252 -8.30 -12.65 10.13
N PRO A 253 -8.25 -12.92 8.81
CA PRO A 253 -7.03 -13.10 8.00
C PRO A 253 -6.13 -11.87 7.97
N VAL A 254 -4.83 -12.08 7.81
CA VAL A 254 -3.84 -11.02 7.63
C VAL A 254 -3.40 -11.03 6.16
N VAL A 255 -3.67 -9.96 5.45
CA VAL A 255 -3.24 -9.79 4.04
C VAL A 255 -2.12 -8.75 3.98
N ILE A 256 -0.96 -9.15 3.50
CA ILE A 256 0.24 -8.32 3.44
C ILE A 256 0.50 -7.94 1.99
N GLY A 257 0.40 -6.66 1.68
CA GLY A 257 0.73 -6.06 0.39
C GLY A 257 2.02 -5.23 0.45
N GLY A 258 2.36 -4.65 -0.70
CA GLY A 258 3.55 -3.82 -0.87
C GLY A 258 4.74 -4.59 -1.41
N GLY A 259 5.45 -3.95 -2.35
CA GLY A 259 6.47 -4.61 -3.15
C GLY A 259 7.64 -5.19 -2.35
N LEU A 260 7.95 -4.63 -1.18
CA LEU A 260 9.01 -5.17 -0.33
C LEU A 260 8.64 -6.56 0.19
N ALA A 261 7.51 -6.69 0.90
CA ALA A 261 7.13 -7.96 1.50
C ALA A 261 6.76 -9.02 0.45
N VAL A 262 6.11 -8.61 -0.65
CA VAL A 262 5.68 -9.55 -1.70
C VAL A 262 6.87 -10.20 -2.42
N HIS A 263 7.96 -9.45 -2.65
CA HIS A 263 9.09 -9.93 -3.44
C HIS A 263 10.29 -10.43 -2.62
N GLN A 264 10.18 -10.47 -1.28
CA GLN A 264 11.30 -10.87 -0.41
C GLN A 264 10.91 -12.07 0.47
N PRO A 265 11.12 -13.33 0.01
CA PRO A 265 10.74 -14.54 0.75
C PRO A 265 11.36 -14.63 2.16
N VAL A 266 12.58 -14.09 2.33
CA VAL A 266 13.25 -14.09 3.63
C VAL A 266 12.51 -13.18 4.63
N LEU A 267 12.05 -12.01 4.17
CA LEU A 267 11.23 -11.11 4.98
C LEU A 267 9.85 -11.73 5.28
N GLN A 268 9.25 -12.45 4.33
CA GLN A 268 8.00 -13.17 4.56
C GLN A 268 8.13 -14.17 5.70
N GLN A 269 9.25 -14.91 5.75
CA GLN A 269 9.53 -15.84 6.85
C GLN A 269 9.74 -15.12 8.18
N ALA A 270 10.48 -14.00 8.16
CA ALA A 270 10.72 -13.17 9.33
C ALA A 270 9.43 -12.57 9.91
N ILE A 271 8.42 -12.28 9.07
CA ILE A 271 7.09 -11.83 9.48
C ILE A 271 6.24 -13.01 10.00
N ARG A 272 6.21 -14.13 9.28
CA ARG A 272 5.36 -15.29 9.63
C ARG A 272 5.72 -15.88 10.99
N ARG A 273 7.01 -15.92 11.33
CA ARG A 273 7.50 -16.58 12.55
C ARG A 273 6.91 -15.96 13.84
N PRO A 274 7.04 -14.65 14.09
CA PRO A 274 6.44 -14.02 15.26
C PRO A 274 4.90 -14.03 15.21
N LEU A 275 4.26 -13.89 14.03
CA LEU A 275 2.81 -14.00 13.91
C LEU A 275 2.30 -15.38 14.31
N ALA A 276 2.94 -16.46 13.83
CA ALA A 276 2.58 -17.82 14.20
C ALA A 276 2.78 -18.08 15.71
N ALA A 277 3.83 -17.55 16.32
CA ALA A 277 4.06 -17.63 17.76
C ALA A 277 2.96 -16.91 18.57
N ALA A 278 2.34 -15.87 18.00
CA ALA A 278 1.18 -15.16 18.55
C ALA A 278 -0.18 -15.80 18.19
N GLY A 279 -0.19 -16.97 17.53
CA GLY A 279 -1.42 -17.66 17.11
C GLY A 279 -2.07 -17.13 15.83
N VAL A 280 -1.43 -16.19 15.13
CA VAL A 280 -1.87 -15.64 13.85
C VAL A 280 -1.27 -16.47 12.71
N THR A 281 -2.04 -17.39 12.16
CA THR A 281 -1.58 -18.37 11.15
C THR A 281 -2.14 -18.12 9.75
N ASP A 282 -3.28 -17.45 9.64
CA ASP A 282 -3.90 -17.12 8.36
C ASP A 282 -3.28 -15.82 7.81
N VAL A 283 -2.14 -15.98 7.13
CA VAL A 283 -1.33 -14.87 6.58
C VAL A 283 -1.11 -15.08 5.08
N VAL A 284 -1.58 -14.12 4.29
CA VAL A 284 -1.46 -14.11 2.83
C VAL A 284 -0.54 -12.97 2.38
N PHE A 285 0.44 -13.25 1.53
CA PHE A 285 1.19 -12.23 0.81
C PHE A 285 0.55 -12.01 -0.55
N LEU A 286 0.08 -10.79 -0.79
CA LEU A 286 -0.73 -10.43 -1.94
C LEU A 286 0.12 -10.39 -3.22
N THR A 287 -0.10 -11.34 -4.12
CA THR A 287 0.63 -11.44 -5.39
C THR A 287 -0.05 -10.73 -6.57
N GLN A 288 -1.30 -10.30 -6.37
CA GLN A 288 -2.07 -9.57 -7.37
C GLN A 288 -2.17 -8.07 -7.05
N ASP A 289 -2.48 -7.25 -8.06
CA ASP A 289 -2.63 -5.81 -7.86
C ASP A 289 -3.85 -5.51 -6.95
N PRO A 290 -3.70 -4.61 -5.94
CA PRO A 290 -4.76 -4.27 -4.98
C PRO A 290 -6.06 -3.77 -5.64
N VAL A 291 -5.96 -3.12 -6.80
CA VAL A 291 -7.13 -2.63 -7.56
C VAL A 291 -8.13 -3.75 -7.89
N LEU A 292 -7.68 -5.00 -8.00
CA LEU A 292 -8.57 -6.16 -8.22
C LEU A 292 -9.51 -6.42 -7.04
N GLY A 293 -9.17 -5.95 -5.86
CA GLY A 293 -10.04 -5.97 -4.68
C GLY A 293 -11.33 -5.17 -4.85
N VAL A 294 -11.37 -4.22 -5.78
CA VAL A 294 -12.57 -3.44 -6.09
C VAL A 294 -13.75 -4.32 -6.51
N ASP A 295 -13.53 -5.35 -7.33
CA ASP A 295 -14.59 -6.28 -7.74
C ASP A 295 -15.12 -7.10 -6.55
N PHE A 296 -14.26 -7.48 -5.62
CA PHE A 296 -14.68 -8.13 -4.38
C PHE A 296 -15.52 -7.18 -3.52
N LEU A 297 -15.09 -5.93 -3.31
CA LEU A 297 -15.85 -4.93 -2.54
C LEU A 297 -17.23 -4.66 -3.14
N ARG A 298 -17.33 -4.56 -4.46
CA ARG A 298 -18.60 -4.42 -5.18
C ARG A 298 -19.56 -5.57 -4.86
N ARG A 299 -19.08 -6.81 -4.97
CA ARG A 299 -19.91 -8.01 -4.76
C ARG A 299 -20.42 -8.13 -3.34
N THR A 300 -19.59 -7.83 -2.35
CA THR A 300 -19.96 -7.90 -0.94
C THR A 300 -21.01 -6.85 -0.54
N ARG A 301 -20.96 -5.67 -1.16
CA ARG A 301 -21.99 -4.62 -0.96
C ARG A 301 -23.32 -4.96 -1.60
N SER A 302 -23.30 -5.51 -2.81
CA SER A 302 -24.52 -5.93 -3.51
C SER A 302 -25.24 -7.09 -2.81
N GLY A 303 -24.50 -7.98 -2.13
CA GLY A 303 -25.04 -9.09 -1.34
C GLY A 303 -25.59 -8.67 0.03
N GLY A 304 -25.10 -7.57 0.59
CA GLY A 304 -25.57 -7.03 1.88
C GLY A 304 -26.86 -6.21 1.82
N SER A 305 -27.23 -5.70 0.66
CA SER A 305 -28.47 -4.94 0.46
C SER A 305 -29.76 -5.77 0.51
N ALA A 306 -29.64 -7.12 0.54
CA ALA A 306 -30.79 -8.03 0.65
C ALA A 306 -31.12 -8.44 2.10
N ALA A 307 -30.34 -7.99 3.10
CA ALA A 307 -30.57 -8.29 4.50
C ALA A 307 -30.27 -7.07 5.37
N GLY A 308 -31.21 -6.14 5.50
CA GLY A 308 -31.07 -5.09 6.52
C GLY A 308 -31.78 -3.78 6.20
N GLU A 309 -33.10 -3.79 6.07
CA GLU A 309 -33.89 -2.66 6.56
C GLU A 309 -33.76 -2.66 8.09
N ALA A 310 -32.81 -1.89 8.63
CA ALA A 310 -32.76 -1.60 10.04
C ALA A 310 -33.45 -0.26 10.28
N ALA A 311 -34.49 -0.33 11.16
CA ALA A 311 -35.31 0.74 11.60
C ALA A 311 -34.52 1.92 12.22
N PRO A 312 -35.10 3.14 12.19
CA PRO A 312 -34.47 4.33 12.75
C PRO A 312 -34.59 4.33 14.29
N LEU A 313 -33.50 4.71 14.96
CA LEU A 313 -33.54 5.35 16.26
C LEU A 313 -32.80 6.66 16.17
#